data_d40062ae3e0eaa653fd2555760223806
#
_entry.id   d40062ae3e0eaa653fd2555760223806
#
_cell.length_a   1.000
_cell.length_b   1.000
_cell.length_c   1.000
_cell.angle_alpha   90.00
_cell.angle_beta   90.00
_cell.angle_gamma   90.00
#
_symmetry.space_group_name_H-M   'P 1'
#
loop_
_entity.id
_entity.type
_entity.pdbx_description
1 polymer ?
#
loop_
_entity_poly.entity_id
_entity_poly.type
_entity_poly.pdbx_seq_one_letter_code
_entity_poly.pdbx_strand_id
1 'polypeptide(L)'
;MNKNFVVPELYATSNSIESLKIHAGELLSWSLTPRQICDLELIMNGGFYPLEGFLRREDYEEVVQNMRLANGKIWPIPITLDVSEEFANSIKTEQEIALRDQEGVILAILSVSDKWTPNKENEAEKVFGNNDLAHPAVNYLKNTAGPVYLGGKITGIQKPTHYDFRGRRDTPNELRTYFKKLGWQRVVAFQTRNPLHRAHQELTFRAAKEVQANLLIHPVVGMTKPGDVDHFTRVRCYEAVLDKYPAATTTMSLLNLAMRMAGPREAVWHGLIRANHGCTHFIVGRDHAGPCLLYTSDAADDSL
;
A
#
# COMPACT_ATOMS: atom_id res chain seq x y z
N MET A 1 -16.00 13.17 -4.96
CA MET A 1 -16.33 11.88 -4.30
C MET A 1 -17.57 12.05 -3.43
N ASN A 2 -18.45 11.04 -3.42
CA ASN A 2 -19.63 11.05 -2.55
C ASN A 2 -19.16 11.03 -1.08
N LYS A 3 -19.55 12.05 -0.29
CA LYS A 3 -19.14 12.22 1.13
C LYS A 3 -19.64 11.10 2.05
N ASN A 4 -20.61 10.32 1.60
CA ASN A 4 -21.17 9.17 2.32
C ASN A 4 -20.62 7.83 1.82
N PHE A 5 -19.64 7.86 0.91
CA PHE A 5 -19.05 6.63 0.43
C PHE A 5 -18.22 5.97 1.54
N VAL A 6 -18.61 4.77 1.92
CA VAL A 6 -17.86 3.88 2.80
C VAL A 6 -17.07 2.94 1.91
N VAL A 7 -15.77 2.88 2.13
CA VAL A 7 -14.90 1.97 1.39
C VAL A 7 -15.20 0.54 1.83
N PRO A 8 -15.46 -0.40 0.90
CA PRO A 8 -15.66 -1.79 1.27
C PRO A 8 -14.42 -2.36 1.98
N GLU A 9 -14.63 -2.99 3.12
CA GLU A 9 -13.62 -3.77 3.84
C GLU A 9 -13.93 -5.26 3.63
N LEU A 10 -12.89 -6.08 3.53
CA LEU A 10 -13.03 -7.49 3.21
C LEU A 10 -12.97 -8.40 4.46
N TYR A 11 -13.18 -7.83 5.63
CA TYR A 11 -13.23 -8.62 6.87
C TYR A 11 -14.55 -9.37 6.99
N ALA A 12 -14.45 -10.60 7.45
CA ALA A 12 -15.61 -11.41 7.81
C ALA A 12 -16.42 -10.77 8.95
N THR A 13 -17.71 -11.07 8.99
CA THR A 13 -18.56 -10.61 10.08
C THR A 13 -18.19 -11.29 11.41
N SER A 14 -18.42 -10.63 12.53
CA SER A 14 -18.09 -11.16 13.86
C SER A 14 -18.69 -12.54 14.10
N ASN A 15 -19.87 -12.83 13.54
CA ASN A 15 -20.57 -14.11 13.71
C ASN A 15 -19.91 -15.27 12.94
N SER A 16 -19.13 -14.98 11.88
CA SER A 16 -18.49 -16.00 11.03
C SER A 16 -16.99 -16.19 11.33
N ILE A 17 -16.39 -15.32 12.12
CA ILE A 17 -14.91 -15.35 12.35
C ILE A 17 -14.45 -16.67 12.95
N GLU A 18 -15.13 -17.17 13.99
CA GLU A 18 -14.70 -18.39 14.67
C GLU A 18 -14.82 -19.63 13.77
N SER A 19 -15.90 -19.75 13.02
CA SER A 19 -16.05 -20.85 12.04
C SER A 19 -15.01 -20.76 10.92
N LEU A 20 -14.70 -19.56 10.46
CA LEU A 20 -13.69 -19.35 9.44
C LEU A 20 -12.26 -19.63 9.96
N LYS A 21 -11.96 -19.33 11.22
CA LYS A 21 -10.68 -19.72 11.84
C LYS A 21 -10.50 -21.24 11.90
N ILE A 22 -11.54 -21.96 12.30
CA ILE A 22 -11.53 -23.42 12.33
C ILE A 22 -11.30 -23.95 10.92
N HIS A 23 -12.09 -23.51 9.96
CA HIS A 23 -11.95 -23.89 8.55
C HIS A 23 -10.55 -23.57 8.02
N ALA A 24 -10.04 -22.36 8.22
CA ALA A 24 -8.72 -21.96 7.77
C ALA A 24 -7.57 -22.76 8.45
N GLY A 25 -7.82 -23.30 9.64
CA GLY A 25 -6.88 -24.19 10.32
C GLY A 25 -6.65 -25.51 9.61
N GLU A 26 -7.62 -25.98 8.82
CA GLU A 26 -7.57 -27.23 8.05
C GLU A 26 -7.01 -27.03 6.62
N LEU A 27 -6.91 -25.78 6.15
CA LEU A 27 -6.44 -25.47 4.81
C LEU A 27 -4.90 -25.55 4.69
N LEU A 28 -4.43 -25.82 3.49
CA LEU A 28 -3.03 -25.55 3.14
C LEU A 28 -2.74 -24.07 3.40
N SER A 29 -1.58 -23.77 3.94
CA SER A 29 -1.28 -22.40 4.33
C SER A 29 0.00 -21.88 3.68
N TRP A 30 -0.03 -20.58 3.35
CA TRP A 30 1.12 -19.81 2.90
C TRP A 30 1.53 -18.79 3.96
N SER A 31 2.80 -18.81 4.36
CA SER A 31 3.38 -17.79 5.24
C SER A 31 3.79 -16.58 4.42
N LEU A 32 3.14 -15.47 4.67
CA LEU A 32 3.32 -14.22 3.91
C LEU A 32 4.67 -13.56 4.21
N THR A 33 5.28 -13.03 3.17
CA THR A 33 6.43 -12.13 3.32
C THR A 33 5.99 -10.78 3.89
N PRO A 34 6.89 -9.94 4.45
CA PRO A 34 6.54 -8.60 4.92
C PRO A 34 5.86 -7.74 3.86
N ARG A 35 6.26 -7.87 2.59
CA ARG A 35 5.62 -7.18 1.46
C ARG A 35 4.18 -7.63 1.24
N GLN A 36 3.97 -8.94 1.24
CA GLN A 36 2.64 -9.53 1.06
C GLN A 36 1.71 -9.20 2.22
N ILE A 37 2.22 -9.07 3.45
CA ILE A 37 1.44 -8.62 4.62
C ILE A 37 0.98 -7.17 4.43
N CYS A 38 1.86 -6.25 3.98
CA CYS A 38 1.47 -4.87 3.68
C CYS A 38 0.38 -4.82 2.62
N ASP A 39 0.51 -5.61 1.55
CA ASP A 39 -0.47 -5.65 0.47
C ASP A 39 -1.80 -6.23 0.95
N LEU A 40 -1.77 -7.35 1.67
CA LEU A 40 -2.96 -7.98 2.23
C LEU A 40 -3.72 -7.04 3.18
N GLU A 41 -3.02 -6.33 4.06
CA GLU A 41 -3.65 -5.37 4.97
C GLU A 41 -4.41 -4.28 4.22
N LEU A 42 -3.79 -3.70 3.18
CA LEU A 42 -4.42 -2.65 2.38
C LEU A 42 -5.52 -3.17 1.45
N ILE A 43 -5.49 -4.43 1.03
CA ILE A 43 -6.61 -5.10 0.38
C ILE A 43 -7.77 -5.22 1.37
N MET A 44 -7.53 -5.79 2.55
CA MET A 44 -8.58 -6.10 3.53
C MET A 44 -9.26 -4.86 4.10
N ASN A 45 -8.50 -3.79 4.39
CA ASN A 45 -9.04 -2.56 4.99
C ASN A 45 -9.58 -1.54 3.96
N GLY A 46 -9.55 -1.89 2.67
CA GLY A 46 -10.03 -1.05 1.58
C GLY A 46 -9.05 0.05 1.13
N GLY A 47 -7.83 0.09 1.65
CA GLY A 47 -6.77 0.99 1.16
C GLY A 47 -6.48 0.77 -0.33
N PHE A 48 -6.61 -0.45 -0.80
CA PHE A 48 -6.47 -0.84 -2.20
C PHE A 48 -7.80 -1.01 -2.94
N TYR A 49 -8.90 -0.44 -2.44
CA TYR A 49 -10.12 -0.42 -3.24
C TYR A 49 -9.84 0.16 -4.64
N PRO A 50 -10.27 -0.48 -5.77
CA PRO A 50 -11.35 -1.46 -5.82
C PRO A 50 -10.89 -2.94 -5.84
N LEU A 51 -9.70 -3.29 -5.39
CA LEU A 51 -9.29 -4.68 -5.35
C LEU A 51 -10.09 -5.46 -4.29
N GLU A 52 -10.49 -6.68 -4.65
CA GLU A 52 -11.16 -7.63 -3.76
C GLU A 52 -10.23 -8.78 -3.33
N GLY A 53 -8.95 -8.71 -3.73
CA GLY A 53 -7.95 -9.72 -3.46
C GLY A 53 -6.69 -9.49 -4.29
N PHE A 54 -5.85 -10.51 -4.37
CA PHE A 54 -4.71 -10.50 -5.27
C PHE A 54 -5.16 -10.64 -6.72
N LEU A 55 -4.52 -9.87 -7.62
CA LEU A 55 -4.91 -9.80 -9.03
C LEU A 55 -4.90 -11.19 -9.67
N ARG A 56 -5.92 -11.47 -10.48
CA ARG A 56 -5.93 -12.58 -11.42
C ARG A 56 -5.09 -12.23 -12.63
N ARG A 57 -4.75 -13.23 -13.43
CA ARG A 57 -3.90 -13.05 -14.60
C ARG A 57 -4.42 -11.97 -15.57
N GLU A 58 -5.70 -11.97 -15.87
CA GLU A 58 -6.33 -10.98 -16.75
C GLU A 58 -6.14 -9.56 -16.24
N ASP A 59 -6.46 -9.30 -14.95
CA ASP A 59 -6.26 -8.00 -14.32
C ASP A 59 -4.77 -7.64 -14.25
N TYR A 60 -3.90 -8.62 -13.95
CA TYR A 60 -2.46 -8.40 -13.90
C TYR A 60 -1.90 -7.99 -15.26
N GLU A 61 -2.25 -8.67 -16.34
CA GLU A 61 -1.78 -8.35 -17.69
C GLU A 61 -2.23 -6.94 -18.11
N GLU A 62 -3.49 -6.57 -17.85
CA GLU A 62 -4.02 -5.23 -18.12
C GLU A 62 -3.34 -4.15 -17.26
N VAL A 63 -3.09 -4.41 -15.99
CA VAL A 63 -2.36 -3.49 -15.10
C VAL A 63 -0.94 -3.26 -15.61
N VAL A 64 -0.23 -4.32 -15.96
CA VAL A 64 1.14 -4.22 -16.49
C VAL A 64 1.17 -3.42 -17.78
N GLN A 65 0.26 -3.67 -18.72
CA GLN A 65 0.26 -3.02 -20.04
C GLN A 65 -0.36 -1.62 -20.00
N ASN A 66 -1.53 -1.48 -19.38
CA ASN A 66 -2.43 -0.35 -19.57
C ASN A 66 -2.70 0.46 -18.29
N MET A 67 -2.11 0.09 -17.14
CA MET A 67 -2.38 0.72 -15.84
C MET A 67 -3.87 0.67 -15.45
N ARG A 68 -4.57 -0.39 -15.85
CA ARG A 68 -6.01 -0.57 -15.62
C ARG A 68 -6.31 -2.02 -15.27
N LEU A 69 -7.36 -2.22 -14.47
CA LEU A 69 -7.97 -3.53 -14.31
C LEU A 69 -8.76 -3.90 -15.59
N ALA A 70 -9.07 -5.17 -15.79
CA ALA A 70 -9.86 -5.66 -16.92
C ALA A 70 -11.23 -4.95 -17.08
N ASN A 71 -11.80 -4.48 -15.97
CA ASN A 71 -13.03 -3.69 -15.96
C ASN A 71 -12.82 -2.19 -16.30
N GLY A 72 -11.62 -1.79 -16.70
CA GLY A 72 -11.26 -0.44 -17.14
C GLY A 72 -10.93 0.55 -16.00
N LYS A 73 -11.08 0.17 -14.72
CA LYS A 73 -10.70 1.05 -13.60
C LYS A 73 -9.19 1.26 -13.57
N ILE A 74 -8.77 2.49 -13.27
CA ILE A 74 -7.33 2.82 -13.15
C ILE A 74 -6.74 2.07 -11.96
N TRP A 75 -5.68 1.30 -12.22
CA TRP A 75 -4.87 0.64 -11.22
C TRP A 75 -3.46 0.41 -11.76
N PRO A 76 -2.43 1.17 -11.35
CA PRO A 76 -1.16 1.23 -12.07
C PRO A 76 -0.10 0.21 -11.65
N ILE A 77 -0.25 -0.45 -10.48
CA ILE A 77 0.77 -1.32 -9.87
C ILE A 77 0.21 -2.73 -9.69
N PRO A 78 0.90 -3.79 -10.15
CA PRO A 78 0.50 -5.16 -9.88
C PRO A 78 0.54 -5.48 -8.39
N ILE A 79 -0.57 -6.03 -7.86
CA ILE A 79 -0.67 -6.53 -6.49
C ILE A 79 -0.92 -8.04 -6.59
N THR A 80 0.14 -8.80 -6.41
CA THR A 80 0.18 -10.25 -6.66
C THR A 80 0.64 -11.02 -5.43
N LEU A 81 0.16 -12.24 -5.28
CA LEU A 81 0.67 -13.20 -4.31
C LEU A 81 1.64 -14.14 -5.03
N ASP A 82 2.91 -13.88 -4.90
CA ASP A 82 3.98 -14.73 -5.40
C ASP A 82 4.29 -15.86 -4.42
N VAL A 83 4.44 -17.07 -4.94
CA VAL A 83 4.70 -18.28 -4.15
C VAL A 83 5.78 -19.14 -4.78
N SER A 84 6.31 -20.10 -4.00
CA SER A 84 7.24 -21.10 -4.52
C SER A 84 6.55 -22.04 -5.52
N GLU A 85 7.32 -22.62 -6.42
CA GLU A 85 6.84 -23.62 -7.38
C GLU A 85 6.29 -24.86 -6.65
N GLU A 86 6.96 -25.29 -5.59
CA GLU A 86 6.52 -26.42 -4.77
C GLU A 86 5.13 -26.17 -4.18
N PHE A 87 4.92 -25.01 -3.56
CA PHE A 87 3.61 -24.66 -3.00
C PHE A 87 2.55 -24.54 -4.10
N ALA A 88 2.87 -23.89 -5.21
CA ALA A 88 1.97 -23.75 -6.34
C ALA A 88 1.54 -25.12 -6.92
N ASN A 89 2.43 -26.11 -6.92
CA ASN A 89 2.13 -27.47 -7.39
C ASN A 89 1.26 -28.26 -6.41
N SER A 90 1.25 -27.89 -5.12
CA SER A 90 0.41 -28.53 -4.09
C SER A 90 -1.04 -28.06 -4.09
N ILE A 91 -1.37 -26.97 -4.80
CA ILE A 91 -2.71 -26.38 -4.84
C ILE A 91 -3.32 -26.41 -6.23
N LYS A 92 -4.65 -26.47 -6.28
CA LYS A 92 -5.44 -26.37 -7.51
C LYS A 92 -6.16 -25.03 -7.57
N THR A 93 -6.56 -24.61 -8.77
CA THR A 93 -7.55 -23.55 -8.94
C THR A 93 -8.87 -23.95 -8.29
N GLU A 94 -9.66 -22.97 -7.86
CA GLU A 94 -10.91 -23.14 -7.09
C GLU A 94 -10.70 -23.77 -5.68
N GLN A 95 -9.46 -23.77 -5.18
CA GLN A 95 -9.13 -24.19 -3.82
C GLN A 95 -8.94 -22.97 -2.91
N GLU A 96 -9.29 -23.13 -1.65
CA GLU A 96 -8.98 -22.13 -0.61
C GLU A 96 -7.64 -22.45 0.07
N ILE A 97 -6.92 -21.41 0.41
CA ILE A 97 -5.69 -21.48 1.22
C ILE A 97 -5.74 -20.46 2.35
N ALA A 98 -5.12 -20.81 3.47
CA ALA A 98 -4.96 -19.89 4.60
C ALA A 98 -3.71 -19.01 4.40
N LEU A 99 -3.84 -17.71 4.59
CA LEU A 99 -2.73 -16.77 4.59
C LEU A 99 -2.35 -16.44 6.02
N ARG A 100 -1.09 -16.72 6.38
CA ARG A 100 -0.56 -16.52 7.73
C ARG A 100 0.55 -15.46 7.73
N ASP A 101 0.69 -14.79 8.86
CA ASP A 101 1.89 -13.99 9.12
C ASP A 101 3.09 -14.89 9.47
N GLN A 102 4.23 -14.27 9.75
CA GLN A 102 5.45 -14.99 10.09
C GLN A 102 5.42 -15.64 11.50
N GLU A 103 4.47 -15.23 12.34
CA GLU A 103 4.22 -15.81 13.67
C GLU A 103 3.21 -16.99 13.59
N GLY A 104 2.68 -17.27 12.40
CA GLY A 104 1.72 -18.35 12.15
C GLY A 104 0.26 -17.97 12.37
N VAL A 105 -0.04 -16.69 12.66
CA VAL A 105 -1.41 -16.20 12.85
C VAL A 105 -2.14 -16.17 11.51
N ILE A 106 -3.35 -16.72 11.46
CA ILE A 106 -4.18 -16.70 10.26
C ILE A 106 -4.76 -15.29 10.08
N LEU A 107 -4.41 -14.64 8.98
CA LEU A 107 -4.89 -13.31 8.65
C LEU A 107 -6.10 -13.33 7.73
N ALA A 108 -6.11 -14.24 6.75
CA ALA A 108 -7.16 -14.32 5.74
C ALA A 108 -7.24 -15.70 5.09
N ILE A 109 -8.33 -15.91 4.35
CA ILE A 109 -8.47 -17.00 3.38
C ILE A 109 -8.40 -16.39 1.97
N LEU A 110 -7.61 -17.00 1.10
CA LEU A 110 -7.61 -16.72 -0.33
C LEU A 110 -8.36 -17.83 -1.07
N SER A 111 -9.44 -17.49 -1.75
CA SER A 111 -10.10 -18.37 -2.72
C SER A 111 -9.34 -18.25 -4.05
N VAL A 112 -8.45 -19.21 -4.32
CA VAL A 112 -7.57 -19.21 -5.49
C VAL A 112 -8.39 -19.44 -6.75
N SER A 113 -8.55 -18.44 -7.57
CA SER A 113 -9.25 -18.55 -8.87
C SER A 113 -8.32 -18.59 -10.06
N ASP A 114 -7.05 -18.26 -9.87
CA ASP A 114 -6.06 -18.23 -10.96
C ASP A 114 -4.65 -18.54 -10.45
N LYS A 115 -3.86 -19.21 -11.30
CA LYS A 115 -2.46 -19.56 -11.03
C LYS A 115 -1.65 -19.51 -12.32
N TRP A 116 -0.56 -18.72 -12.37
CA TRP A 116 0.27 -18.60 -13.58
C TRP A 116 1.72 -18.25 -13.26
N THR A 117 2.60 -18.48 -14.24
CA THR A 117 3.98 -17.99 -14.23
C THR A 117 4.02 -16.65 -14.96
N PRO A 118 4.40 -15.53 -14.29
CA PRO A 118 4.45 -14.20 -14.92
C PRO A 118 5.66 -14.04 -15.85
N ASN A 119 5.54 -13.14 -16.82
CA ASN A 119 6.70 -12.63 -17.54
C ASN A 119 7.32 -11.46 -16.75
N LYS A 120 8.25 -11.78 -15.84
CA LYS A 120 8.89 -10.80 -14.96
C LYS A 120 9.74 -9.76 -15.70
N GLU A 121 10.26 -10.08 -16.88
CA GLU A 121 11.00 -9.13 -17.71
C GLU A 121 10.07 -8.08 -18.28
N ASN A 122 8.92 -8.50 -18.82
CA ASN A 122 7.90 -7.57 -19.30
C ASN A 122 7.33 -6.73 -18.15
N GLU A 123 7.09 -7.32 -16.97
CA GLU A 123 6.66 -6.58 -15.80
C GLU A 123 7.70 -5.52 -15.41
N ALA A 124 8.98 -5.87 -15.34
CA ALA A 124 10.05 -4.94 -15.00
C ALA A 124 10.10 -3.76 -15.99
N GLU A 125 10.07 -4.06 -17.28
CA GLU A 125 10.10 -3.03 -18.34
C GLU A 125 8.89 -2.10 -18.28
N LYS A 126 7.69 -2.65 -18.16
CA LYS A 126 6.46 -1.87 -18.21
C LYS A 126 6.16 -1.11 -16.92
N VAL A 127 6.41 -1.70 -15.76
CA VAL A 127 6.07 -1.10 -14.47
C VAL A 127 7.18 -0.18 -13.95
N PHE A 128 8.44 -0.56 -14.12
CA PHE A 128 9.60 0.17 -13.59
C PHE A 128 10.42 0.90 -14.67
N GLY A 129 10.10 0.68 -15.95
CA GLY A 129 10.75 1.35 -17.09
C GLY A 129 12.15 0.83 -17.41
N ASN A 130 12.59 -0.25 -16.77
CA ASN A 130 13.91 -0.86 -17.03
C ASN A 130 13.98 -2.28 -16.45
N ASN A 131 15.03 -3.01 -16.84
CA ASN A 131 15.36 -4.36 -16.36
C ASN A 131 16.63 -4.41 -15.49
N ASP A 132 17.14 -3.24 -15.04
CA ASP A 132 18.37 -3.13 -14.27
C ASP A 132 18.17 -3.61 -12.82
N LEU A 133 19.01 -4.55 -12.38
CA LEU A 133 19.03 -5.07 -11.01
C LEU A 133 19.47 -4.02 -9.98
N ALA A 134 20.06 -2.91 -10.38
CA ALA A 134 20.32 -1.78 -9.50
C ALA A 134 19.01 -1.13 -9.01
N HIS A 135 17.91 -1.29 -9.76
CA HIS A 135 16.59 -0.84 -9.32
C HIS A 135 16.04 -1.79 -8.23
N PRO A 136 15.72 -1.30 -7.01
CA PRO A 136 15.34 -2.16 -5.88
C PRO A 136 14.16 -3.07 -6.16
N ALA A 137 13.14 -2.57 -6.88
CA ALA A 137 11.96 -3.36 -7.19
C ALA A 137 12.21 -4.38 -8.30
N VAL A 138 13.05 -4.08 -9.28
CA VAL A 138 13.46 -5.04 -10.32
C VAL A 138 14.29 -6.15 -9.68
N ASN A 139 15.19 -5.81 -8.77
CA ASN A 139 15.95 -6.79 -8.00
C ASN A 139 15.03 -7.72 -7.19
N TYR A 140 14.07 -7.14 -6.46
CA TYR A 140 13.07 -7.91 -5.73
C TYR A 140 12.29 -8.84 -6.67
N LEU A 141 11.76 -8.30 -7.77
CA LEU A 141 10.95 -9.05 -8.74
C LEU A 141 11.69 -10.25 -9.32
N LYS A 142 12.97 -10.07 -9.69
CA LYS A 142 13.75 -11.13 -10.36
C LYS A 142 14.38 -12.12 -9.38
N ASN A 143 14.85 -11.66 -8.22
CA ASN A 143 15.69 -12.45 -7.32
C ASN A 143 15.00 -12.90 -6.03
N THR A 144 13.88 -12.26 -5.64
CA THR A 144 13.22 -12.54 -4.35
C THR A 144 11.79 -13.07 -4.55
N ALA A 145 11.02 -12.45 -5.43
CA ALA A 145 9.66 -12.87 -5.68
C ALA A 145 9.57 -14.30 -6.23
N GLY A 146 8.62 -15.08 -5.74
CA GLY A 146 8.36 -16.43 -6.18
C GLY A 146 8.04 -16.54 -7.68
N PRO A 147 8.26 -17.71 -8.30
CA PRO A 147 8.09 -17.89 -9.75
C PRO A 147 6.63 -18.01 -10.20
N VAL A 148 5.71 -18.29 -9.29
CA VAL A 148 4.29 -18.49 -9.61
C VAL A 148 3.44 -17.48 -8.87
N TYR A 149 2.48 -16.88 -9.56
CA TYR A 149 1.52 -15.95 -8.97
C TYR A 149 0.16 -16.62 -8.78
N LEU A 150 -0.46 -16.33 -7.64
CA LEU A 150 -1.82 -16.74 -7.30
C LEU A 150 -2.72 -15.52 -7.29
N GLY A 151 -3.87 -15.62 -7.95
CA GLY A 151 -4.91 -14.60 -7.95
C GLY A 151 -6.21 -15.13 -7.39
N GLY A 152 -6.99 -14.25 -6.76
CA GLY A 152 -8.29 -14.62 -6.22
C GLY A 152 -8.80 -13.65 -5.17
N LYS A 153 -10.00 -13.95 -4.64
CA LYS A 153 -10.67 -13.12 -3.63
C LYS A 153 -10.16 -13.41 -2.23
N ILE A 154 -10.14 -12.37 -1.41
CA ILE A 154 -9.75 -12.43 -0.01
C ILE A 154 -10.99 -12.37 0.90
N THR A 155 -11.00 -13.24 1.91
CA THR A 155 -11.87 -13.12 3.10
C THR A 155 -10.98 -12.88 4.32
N GLY A 156 -10.97 -11.66 4.84
CA GLY A 156 -10.16 -11.27 5.99
C GLY A 156 -10.70 -11.85 7.30
N ILE A 157 -9.84 -12.44 8.10
CA ILE A 157 -10.18 -13.01 9.41
C ILE A 157 -9.69 -12.11 10.53
N GLN A 158 -8.44 -11.63 10.40
CA GLN A 158 -7.79 -10.83 11.43
C GLN A 158 -6.89 -9.77 10.81
N LYS A 159 -6.84 -8.59 11.43
CA LYS A 159 -5.88 -7.54 11.04
C LYS A 159 -4.47 -7.99 11.42
N PRO A 160 -3.44 -7.70 10.61
CA PRO A 160 -2.05 -7.83 11.02
C PRO A 160 -1.79 -7.05 12.32
N THR A 161 -1.00 -7.62 13.21
CA THR A 161 -0.70 -6.96 14.49
C THR A 161 0.45 -5.98 14.33
N HIS A 162 0.21 -4.73 14.72
CA HIS A 162 1.24 -3.71 14.83
C HIS A 162 1.54 -3.44 16.30
N TYR A 163 2.81 -3.49 16.68
CA TYR A 163 3.24 -3.29 18.07
C TYR A 163 3.61 -1.83 18.38
N ASP A 164 3.79 -1.02 17.32
CA ASP A 164 4.25 0.37 17.38
C ASP A 164 3.20 1.36 16.86
N PHE A 165 3.19 2.55 17.40
CA PHE A 165 2.39 3.70 16.94
C PHE A 165 0.92 3.38 16.62
N ARG A 166 0.29 2.50 17.39
CA ARG A 166 -1.07 1.97 17.13
C ARG A 166 -2.11 3.08 16.97
N GLY A 167 -2.01 4.15 17.73
CA GLY A 167 -2.93 5.29 17.66
C GLY A 167 -2.76 6.19 16.43
N ARG A 168 -1.88 5.82 15.49
CA ARG A 168 -1.61 6.55 14.25
C ARG A 168 -1.85 5.71 13.00
N ARG A 169 -2.39 4.51 13.11
CA ARG A 169 -2.59 3.57 11.99
C ARG A 169 -4.07 3.46 11.64
N ASP A 170 -4.63 4.55 11.11
CA ASP A 170 -6.04 4.62 10.78
C ASP A 170 -6.32 3.92 9.43
N THR A 171 -7.42 3.18 9.38
CA THR A 171 -7.98 2.63 8.13
C THR A 171 -8.63 3.75 7.28
N PRO A 172 -8.90 3.49 5.99
CA PRO A 172 -9.63 4.43 5.14
C PRO A 172 -10.93 4.96 5.77
N ASN A 173 -11.73 4.07 6.34
CA ASN A 173 -13.03 4.45 6.92
C ASN A 173 -12.88 5.21 8.24
N GLU A 174 -11.87 4.91 9.05
CA GLU A 174 -11.55 5.65 10.27
C GLU A 174 -11.15 7.08 9.93
N LEU A 175 -10.23 7.30 8.98
CA LEU A 175 -9.84 8.64 8.53
C LEU A 175 -11.01 9.41 7.92
N ARG A 176 -11.81 8.79 7.08
CA ARG A 176 -13.03 9.41 6.50
C ARG A 176 -14.00 9.85 7.59
N THR A 177 -14.21 9.01 8.60
CA THR A 177 -15.05 9.33 9.75
C THR A 177 -14.46 10.46 10.56
N TYR A 178 -13.14 10.45 10.77
CA TYR A 178 -12.42 11.52 11.47
C TYR A 178 -12.55 12.86 10.75
N PHE A 179 -12.29 12.91 9.44
CA PHE A 179 -12.46 14.13 8.65
C PHE A 179 -13.90 14.65 8.68
N LYS A 180 -14.89 13.75 8.64
CA LYS A 180 -16.30 14.13 8.75
C LYS A 180 -16.63 14.76 10.11
N LYS A 181 -16.11 14.19 11.21
CA LYS A 181 -16.28 14.73 12.57
C LYS A 181 -15.67 16.12 12.72
N LEU A 182 -14.53 16.39 12.07
CA LEU A 182 -13.87 17.69 12.08
C LEU A 182 -14.50 18.69 11.09
N GLY A 183 -15.48 18.29 10.28
CA GLY A 183 -16.07 19.12 9.24
C GLY A 183 -15.15 19.40 8.05
N TRP A 184 -14.08 18.63 7.89
CA TRP A 184 -13.12 18.81 6.80
C TRP A 184 -13.73 18.44 5.45
N GLN A 185 -13.78 19.42 4.53
CA GLN A 185 -14.39 19.25 3.21
C GLN A 185 -13.38 18.91 2.13
N ARG A 186 -12.18 19.46 2.25
CA ARG A 186 -11.04 19.23 1.37
C ARG A 186 -9.86 18.82 2.22
N VAL A 187 -9.18 17.76 1.81
CA VAL A 187 -7.99 17.26 2.49
C VAL A 187 -6.91 17.05 1.44
N VAL A 188 -5.77 17.68 1.62
CA VAL A 188 -4.57 17.42 0.82
C VAL A 188 -3.67 16.47 1.60
N ALA A 189 -3.25 15.39 0.94
CA ALA A 189 -2.32 14.44 1.52
C ALA A 189 -0.89 14.72 1.10
N PHE A 190 0.02 14.60 2.05
CA PHE A 190 1.47 14.59 1.81
C PHE A 190 2.04 13.25 2.20
N GLN A 191 2.72 12.58 1.26
CA GLN A 191 3.41 11.32 1.49
C GLN A 191 4.91 11.55 1.58
N THR A 192 5.52 10.90 2.55
CA THR A 192 6.98 10.87 2.67
C THR A 192 7.45 9.53 3.21
N ARG A 193 8.69 9.19 2.92
CA ARG A 193 9.46 8.09 3.55
C ARG A 193 10.75 8.62 4.20
N ASN A 194 10.96 9.92 4.17
CA ASN A 194 12.12 10.61 4.75
C ASN A 194 11.67 11.48 5.93
N PRO A 195 12.56 11.81 6.88
CA PRO A 195 12.28 12.83 7.88
C PRO A 195 11.82 14.14 7.24
N LEU A 196 10.92 14.85 7.94
CA LEU A 196 10.44 16.15 7.46
C LEU A 196 11.45 17.25 7.80
N HIS A 197 11.75 18.05 6.79
CA HIS A 197 12.54 19.27 6.98
C HIS A 197 11.66 20.53 6.83
N ARG A 198 12.25 21.68 7.11
CA ARG A 198 11.59 22.98 7.00
C ARG A 198 11.02 23.23 5.60
N ALA A 199 11.73 22.81 4.54
CA ALA A 199 11.24 22.94 3.17
C ALA A 199 9.95 22.12 2.92
N HIS A 200 9.85 20.91 3.48
CA HIS A 200 8.63 20.09 3.39
C HIS A 200 7.47 20.73 4.16
N GLN A 201 7.74 21.34 5.31
CA GLN A 201 6.74 22.06 6.08
C GLN A 201 6.17 23.22 5.27
N GLU A 202 7.03 24.06 4.70
CA GLU A 202 6.60 25.19 3.87
C GLU A 202 5.84 24.74 2.63
N LEU A 203 6.32 23.69 1.94
CA LEU A 203 5.64 23.08 0.80
C LEU A 203 4.21 22.67 1.16
N THR A 204 4.05 21.95 2.26
CA THR A 204 2.74 21.44 2.69
C THR A 204 1.79 22.55 3.10
N PHE A 205 2.30 23.61 3.75
CA PHE A 205 1.50 24.80 4.08
C PHE A 205 1.02 25.53 2.83
N ARG A 206 1.92 25.75 1.86
CA ARG A 206 1.56 26.42 0.60
C ARG A 206 0.53 25.60 -0.17
N ALA A 207 0.76 24.30 -0.31
CA ALA A 207 -0.18 23.42 -1.00
C ALA A 207 -1.57 23.42 -0.33
N ALA A 208 -1.62 23.28 1.00
CA ALA A 208 -2.89 23.31 1.74
C ALA A 208 -3.62 24.66 1.57
N LYS A 209 -2.89 25.77 1.62
CA LYS A 209 -3.44 27.12 1.43
C LYS A 209 -3.95 27.34 0.02
N GLU A 210 -3.20 26.92 -1.00
CA GLU A 210 -3.56 27.09 -2.42
C GLU A 210 -4.87 26.41 -2.77
N VAL A 211 -5.06 25.17 -2.28
CA VAL A 211 -6.29 24.41 -2.55
C VAL A 211 -7.37 24.58 -1.46
N GLN A 212 -7.12 25.44 -0.47
CA GLN A 212 -8.02 25.69 0.67
C GLN A 212 -8.44 24.37 1.35
N ALA A 213 -7.48 23.51 1.65
CA ALA A 213 -7.68 22.19 2.22
C ALA A 213 -7.00 22.05 3.59
N ASN A 214 -7.51 21.12 4.38
CA ASN A 214 -6.81 20.60 5.56
C ASN A 214 -5.71 19.63 5.13
N LEU A 215 -4.72 19.41 5.99
CA LEU A 215 -3.53 18.63 5.67
C LEU A 215 -3.55 17.28 6.37
N LEU A 216 -3.37 16.19 5.60
CA LEU A 216 -3.00 14.88 6.11
C LEU A 216 -1.52 14.63 5.82
N ILE A 217 -0.70 14.55 6.85
CA ILE A 217 0.65 13.98 6.76
C ILE A 217 0.49 12.46 6.83
N HIS A 218 0.81 11.77 5.73
CA HIS A 218 0.53 10.34 5.57
C HIS A 218 1.78 9.57 5.14
N PRO A 219 2.80 9.47 6.04
CA PRO A 219 4.05 8.81 5.74
C PRO A 219 3.89 7.30 5.63
N VAL A 220 4.75 6.70 4.80
CA VAL A 220 4.85 5.25 4.64
C VAL A 220 5.74 4.68 5.75
N VAL A 221 5.23 3.68 6.47
CA VAL A 221 5.93 2.94 7.53
C VAL A 221 6.06 1.44 7.27
N GLY A 222 5.53 0.96 6.14
CA GLY A 222 5.81 -0.38 5.63
C GLY A 222 7.20 -0.49 5.02
N MET A 223 7.34 -1.35 4.02
CA MET A 223 8.62 -1.54 3.35
C MET A 223 8.97 -0.35 2.47
N THR A 224 10.19 0.15 2.63
CA THR A 224 10.80 1.18 1.79
C THR A 224 12.09 0.63 1.15
N LYS A 225 12.93 1.46 0.57
CA LYS A 225 14.18 0.96 -0.02
C LYS A 225 15.26 0.74 1.03
N PRO A 226 16.22 -0.16 0.78
CA PRO A 226 17.42 -0.27 1.60
C PRO A 226 18.15 1.07 1.73
N GLY A 227 18.64 1.39 2.93
CA GLY A 227 19.34 2.64 3.23
C GLY A 227 18.44 3.81 3.66
N ASP A 228 17.13 3.68 3.60
CA ASP A 228 16.23 4.66 4.24
C ASP A 228 16.36 4.62 5.77
N VAL A 229 16.16 5.76 6.41
CA VAL A 229 16.09 5.84 7.87
C VAL A 229 14.99 4.91 8.38
N ASP A 230 15.22 4.20 9.47
CA ASP A 230 14.23 3.28 10.06
C ASP A 230 12.92 4.01 10.42
N HIS A 231 11.82 3.29 10.38
CA HIS A 231 10.50 3.92 10.55
C HIS A 231 10.25 4.45 11.97
N PHE A 232 10.85 3.87 13.01
CA PHE A 232 10.71 4.37 14.39
C PHE A 232 11.31 5.77 14.52
N THR A 233 12.53 5.94 14.00
CA THR A 233 13.21 7.24 13.97
C THR A 233 12.42 8.24 13.14
N ARG A 234 11.95 7.83 11.96
CA ARG A 234 11.15 8.70 11.07
C ARG A 234 9.86 9.17 11.75
N VAL A 235 9.11 8.26 12.37
CA VAL A 235 7.83 8.63 13.01
C VAL A 235 8.05 9.57 14.19
N ARG A 236 9.08 9.35 15.01
CA ARG A 236 9.45 10.29 16.08
C ARG A 236 9.79 11.68 15.55
N CYS A 237 10.52 11.74 14.41
CA CYS A 237 10.76 13.02 13.74
C CYS A 237 9.45 13.68 13.28
N TYR A 238 8.52 12.90 12.73
CA TYR A 238 7.22 13.44 12.30
C TYR A 238 6.41 13.97 13.49
N GLU A 239 6.36 13.24 14.60
CA GLU A 239 5.67 13.68 15.82
C GLU A 239 6.28 14.98 16.37
N ALA A 240 7.60 15.09 16.43
CA ALA A 240 8.28 16.31 16.88
C ALA A 240 8.03 17.52 15.96
N VAL A 241 7.84 17.29 14.67
CA VAL A 241 7.52 18.36 13.70
C VAL A 241 6.04 18.69 13.70
N LEU A 242 5.16 17.75 14.06
CA LEU A 242 3.72 17.94 14.05
C LEU A 242 3.28 19.11 14.96
N ASP A 243 3.99 19.34 16.06
CA ASP A 243 3.74 20.48 16.97
C ASP A 243 3.96 21.85 16.30
N LYS A 244 4.64 21.87 15.16
CA LYS A 244 4.83 23.09 14.33
C LYS A 244 3.68 23.34 13.36
N TYR A 245 2.75 22.41 13.27
CA TYR A 245 1.57 22.53 12.40
C TYR A 245 0.33 22.96 13.21
N PRO A 246 -0.60 23.71 12.60
CA PRO A 246 -1.83 24.07 13.27
C PRO A 246 -2.69 22.81 13.53
N ALA A 247 -2.90 22.46 14.79
CA ALA A 247 -3.64 21.26 15.20
C ALA A 247 -5.08 21.20 14.65
N ALA A 248 -5.73 22.34 14.44
CA ALA A 248 -7.10 22.40 13.91
C ALA A 248 -7.21 22.03 12.42
N THR A 249 -6.11 22.11 11.66
CA THR A 249 -6.11 21.94 10.20
C THR A 249 -5.17 20.84 9.72
N THR A 250 -4.43 20.21 10.62
CA THR A 250 -3.44 19.18 10.26
C THR A 250 -3.60 17.95 11.13
N THR A 251 -3.50 16.78 10.52
CA THR A 251 -3.41 15.49 11.22
C THR A 251 -2.37 14.59 10.57
N MET A 252 -1.97 13.55 11.28
CA MET A 252 -1.04 12.53 10.79
C MET A 252 -1.62 11.14 11.00
N SER A 253 -1.50 10.31 9.98
CA SER A 253 -1.75 8.87 10.05
C SER A 253 -0.66 8.12 9.29
N LEU A 254 -0.34 6.90 9.72
CA LEU A 254 0.73 6.08 9.15
C LEU A 254 0.16 5.08 8.15
N LEU A 255 0.80 4.95 7.01
CA LEU A 255 0.40 4.00 5.97
C LEU A 255 1.35 2.81 5.92
N ASN A 256 0.83 1.62 6.17
CA ASN A 256 1.59 0.37 6.07
C ASN A 256 1.68 -0.10 4.61
N LEU A 257 2.39 0.63 3.79
CA LEU A 257 2.56 0.38 2.36
C LEU A 257 3.95 -0.19 2.07
N ALA A 258 4.02 -1.24 1.27
CA ALA A 258 5.27 -1.68 0.67
C ALA A 258 5.51 -0.91 -0.64
N MET A 259 6.40 0.07 -0.62
CA MET A 259 6.72 0.89 -1.79
C MET A 259 7.36 0.07 -2.91
N ARG A 260 7.11 0.47 -4.16
CA ARG A 260 7.58 -0.20 -5.39
C ARG A 260 8.69 0.56 -6.12
N MET A 261 8.91 1.83 -5.78
CA MET A 261 9.82 2.75 -6.47
C MET A 261 9.54 2.87 -7.98
N ALA A 262 8.26 2.79 -8.35
CA ALA A 262 7.82 2.79 -9.75
C ALA A 262 7.56 4.20 -10.32
N GLY A 263 8.11 5.25 -9.69
CA GLY A 263 8.05 6.62 -10.19
C GLY A 263 6.62 7.09 -10.52
N PRO A 264 6.35 7.50 -11.77
CA PRO A 264 5.04 8.06 -12.15
C PRO A 264 3.86 7.10 -11.91
N ARG A 265 4.04 5.80 -12.13
CA ARG A 265 2.99 4.80 -11.83
C ARG A 265 2.68 4.76 -10.34
N GLU A 266 3.69 4.80 -9.51
CA GLU A 266 3.51 4.83 -8.05
C GLU A 266 2.91 6.14 -7.58
N ALA A 267 3.18 7.26 -8.22
CA ALA A 267 2.53 8.54 -7.91
C ALA A 267 1.01 8.46 -8.10
N VAL A 268 0.55 7.85 -9.20
CA VAL A 268 -0.88 7.60 -9.44
C VAL A 268 -1.46 6.65 -8.38
N TRP A 269 -0.75 5.56 -8.09
CA TRP A 269 -1.17 4.60 -7.07
C TRP A 269 -1.29 5.23 -5.68
N HIS A 270 -0.31 6.03 -5.28
CA HIS A 270 -0.35 6.78 -4.03
C HIS A 270 -1.53 7.76 -3.96
N GLY A 271 -1.88 8.38 -5.09
CA GLY A 271 -3.07 9.23 -5.20
C GLY A 271 -4.37 8.44 -5.01
N LEU A 272 -4.50 7.25 -5.62
CA LEU A 272 -5.66 6.36 -5.45
C LEU A 272 -5.82 5.91 -3.99
N ILE A 273 -4.72 5.50 -3.36
CA ILE A 273 -4.73 5.10 -1.95
C ILE A 273 -5.23 6.25 -1.07
N ARG A 274 -4.72 7.49 -1.26
CA ARG A 274 -5.15 8.66 -0.47
C ARG A 274 -6.59 9.04 -0.76
N ALA A 275 -7.05 8.86 -2.00
CA ALA A 275 -8.46 9.03 -2.33
C ALA A 275 -9.36 8.03 -1.57
N ASN A 276 -8.92 6.77 -1.41
CA ASN A 276 -9.61 5.79 -0.58
C ASN A 276 -9.64 6.23 0.89
N HIS A 277 -8.58 6.84 1.41
CA HIS A 277 -8.52 7.42 2.76
C HIS A 277 -9.27 8.76 2.91
N GLY A 278 -10.00 9.21 1.89
CA GLY A 278 -10.84 10.41 1.96
C GLY A 278 -10.16 11.71 1.57
N CYS A 279 -8.93 11.67 1.08
CA CYS A 279 -8.24 12.85 0.57
C CYS A 279 -8.80 13.28 -0.78
N THR A 280 -8.84 14.59 -1.00
CA THR A 280 -9.33 15.20 -2.25
C THR A 280 -8.20 15.69 -3.14
N HIS A 281 -7.03 15.91 -2.56
CA HIS A 281 -5.81 16.38 -3.23
C HIS A 281 -4.61 15.58 -2.75
N PHE A 282 -3.60 15.50 -3.57
CA PHE A 282 -2.35 14.80 -3.26
C PHE A 282 -1.16 15.61 -3.76
N ILE A 283 -0.15 15.80 -2.91
CA ILE A 283 1.09 16.48 -3.26
C ILE A 283 2.01 15.48 -3.95
N VAL A 284 2.35 15.74 -5.20
CA VAL A 284 3.29 14.92 -6.00
C VAL A 284 4.59 15.70 -6.16
N GLY A 285 5.69 15.15 -5.65
CA GLY A 285 7.02 15.71 -5.82
C GLY A 285 7.58 15.49 -7.24
N ARG A 286 8.62 16.22 -7.58
CA ARG A 286 9.26 16.14 -8.92
C ARG A 286 9.77 14.74 -9.26
N ASP A 287 10.36 14.04 -8.30
CA ASP A 287 10.85 12.65 -8.42
C ASP A 287 10.11 11.72 -7.45
N HIS A 288 8.77 11.76 -7.53
CA HIS A 288 7.92 11.02 -6.61
C HIS A 288 8.11 9.51 -6.74
N ALA A 289 8.52 8.85 -5.64
CA ALA A 289 8.77 7.41 -5.58
C ALA A 289 9.72 6.88 -6.68
N GLY A 290 10.61 7.75 -7.18
CA GLY A 290 11.69 7.33 -8.06
C GLY A 290 12.68 6.42 -7.32
N PRO A 291 13.40 5.54 -8.03
CA PRO A 291 14.41 4.66 -7.43
C PRO A 291 15.59 5.42 -6.86
N CYS A 292 15.75 6.68 -7.23
CA CYS A 292 16.81 7.61 -6.84
C CYS A 292 18.19 6.90 -6.78
N LEU A 293 18.70 6.56 -7.94
CA LEU A 293 20.04 5.97 -8.09
C LEU A 293 21.14 7.02 -7.98
N LEU A 294 20.78 8.30 -8.01
CA LEU A 294 21.68 9.45 -7.89
C LEU A 294 21.20 10.34 -6.75
N TYR A 295 22.11 10.90 -5.99
CA TYR A 295 21.95 11.81 -4.84
C TYR A 295 21.29 13.18 -5.17
N THR A 296 20.40 13.24 -6.12
CA THR A 296 19.79 14.50 -6.57
C THR A 296 18.59 14.96 -5.75
N SER A 297 18.08 14.14 -4.83
CA SER A 297 16.97 14.56 -3.97
C SER A 297 17.40 15.45 -2.81
N ASP A 298 18.67 15.42 -2.43
CA ASP A 298 19.26 16.25 -1.36
C ASP A 298 19.83 17.57 -1.88
N ALA A 299 19.88 17.75 -3.19
CA ALA A 299 20.37 19.01 -3.81
C ALA A 299 19.52 20.25 -3.48
N ALA A 300 18.34 20.07 -2.89
CA ALA A 300 17.55 21.17 -2.36
C ALA A 300 17.98 21.62 -0.95
N ASP A 301 18.78 20.79 -0.26
CA ASP A 301 19.25 21.07 1.10
C ASP A 301 20.64 21.74 1.10
N ASP A 302 21.42 21.60 0.01
CA ASP A 302 22.75 22.17 -0.11
C ASP A 302 22.77 23.65 -0.55
N SER A 303 21.61 24.28 -0.72
CA SER A 303 21.48 25.65 -1.21
C SER A 303 20.89 26.65 -0.22
N LEU A 304 21.10 26.41 1.12
CA LEU A 304 20.77 27.40 2.15
C LEU A 304 22.00 27.76 2.98
#